data_e74bf9e1670ef0912eca618b85d25377
#
_entry.id   e74bf9e1670ef0912eca618b85d25377
#
_cell.length_a   1.000
_cell.length_b   1.000
_cell.length_c   1.000
_cell.angle_alpha   90.00
_cell.angle_beta   90.00
_cell.angle_gamma   90.00
#
_symmetry.space_group_name_H-M   'P 1'
#
loop_
_entity.id
_entity.type
_entity.pdbx_description
1 polymer ?
#
loop_
_entity_poly.entity_id
_entity_poly.type
_entity_poly.pdbx_seq_one_letter_code
_entity_poly.pdbx_strand_id
1 'polypeptide(L)'
;MRWVCILFPQLALDAALRQRPDPDQPLALLTGPAQRRVLQAVNAPARALGLRPGQTMTAAQALSKGFATAEYDAAQIEYWQQFLAAWAYRFSSQVSVHYPRTLLFEIESSLGLFGPWPVFEARLRTELTELGFRHRIVAAPNPVAARVLANAYDALVVPDAETLQQCLGDMPVERIGLEPEVATALSRMGLRRLSQVQALPRQTLARRFEAQVLKHLDALTGSRTLALSFYLPPDRFDVRIELNYDVQSHQALLFPLRRLTGDLSAFLCGRDSGVQRFDLHLEHAGLPDTLIKVGLLSAERDPAMLFELARGRLEQVQVAAPVRGFRLRAEDLPSFVPQRLELFDERPQQSLPWEQLRERLRARLGDDAVQGLGFRDDHRPECAWQMTPQPRPQACPVRAGVQRPGWLLNEAQVLQDSQARVLMGPERIETGWWDGADVRRDYYLIETRSGQRGWAYRPVGEGGPLWLQGWFA
;
A
#
# COMPACT_ATOMS: atom_id res chain seq x y z
N MET A 1 2.82 15.55 -27.34
CA MET A 1 2.33 14.76 -26.18
C MET A 1 2.81 13.32 -26.34
N ARG A 2 3.49 12.75 -25.33
CA ARG A 2 4.07 11.43 -25.37
C ARG A 2 3.26 10.47 -24.49
N TRP A 3 2.80 9.38 -25.09
CA TRP A 3 2.02 8.32 -24.41
C TRP A 3 2.84 7.08 -24.18
N VAL A 4 2.67 6.47 -23.03
CA VAL A 4 3.21 5.15 -22.72
C VAL A 4 2.11 4.11 -22.76
N CYS A 5 2.43 2.99 -23.38
CA CYS A 5 1.67 1.76 -23.29
C CYS A 5 2.45 0.74 -22.50
N ILE A 6 1.88 0.26 -21.40
CA ILE A 6 2.36 -0.94 -20.71
C ILE A 6 1.40 -2.09 -21.06
N LEU A 7 1.91 -3.05 -21.78
CA LEU A 7 1.19 -4.28 -22.13
C LEU A 7 1.57 -5.39 -21.17
N PHE A 8 0.59 -6.09 -20.63
CA PHE A 8 0.74 -7.28 -19.78
C PHE A 8 0.37 -8.54 -20.57
N PRO A 9 1.30 -9.20 -21.26
CA PRO A 9 0.99 -10.31 -22.16
C PRO A 9 0.34 -11.49 -21.45
N GLN A 10 0.69 -11.69 -20.18
CA GLN A 10 0.29 -12.85 -19.37
C GLN A 10 -0.42 -12.43 -18.07
N LEU A 11 -1.17 -11.31 -18.06
CA LEU A 11 -1.79 -10.74 -16.86
C LEU A 11 -2.54 -11.78 -16.00
N ALA A 12 -3.34 -12.64 -16.61
CA ALA A 12 -4.08 -13.68 -15.90
C ALA A 12 -3.16 -14.74 -15.25
N LEU A 13 -2.09 -15.13 -15.94
CA LEU A 13 -1.10 -16.09 -15.42
C LEU A 13 -0.28 -15.47 -14.29
N ASP A 14 0.18 -14.24 -14.49
CA ASP A 14 0.94 -13.51 -13.47
C ASP A 14 0.09 -13.29 -12.21
N ALA A 15 -1.18 -12.92 -12.37
CA ALA A 15 -2.13 -12.79 -11.26
C ALA A 15 -2.28 -14.10 -10.47
N ALA A 16 -2.41 -15.22 -11.15
CA ALA A 16 -2.50 -16.54 -10.50
C ALA A 16 -1.19 -16.99 -9.85
N LEU A 17 -0.04 -16.70 -10.47
CA LEU A 17 1.29 -17.02 -9.93
C LEU A 17 1.62 -16.18 -8.68
N ARG A 18 1.16 -14.93 -8.63
CA ARG A 18 1.32 -14.05 -7.45
C ARG A 18 0.76 -14.66 -6.16
N GLN A 19 -0.22 -15.53 -6.26
CA GLN A 19 -0.85 -16.20 -5.12
C GLN A 19 -0.14 -17.50 -4.72
N ARG A 20 0.99 -17.83 -5.36
CA ARG A 20 1.71 -19.09 -5.18
C ARG A 20 3.11 -18.86 -4.60
N PRO A 21 3.61 -19.78 -3.75
CA PRO A 21 4.95 -19.70 -3.20
C PRO A 21 6.06 -19.78 -4.25
N ASP A 22 5.82 -20.57 -5.31
CA ASP A 22 6.78 -20.77 -6.42
C ASP A 22 6.26 -20.05 -7.67
N PRO A 23 6.87 -18.93 -8.08
CA PRO A 23 6.50 -18.17 -9.26
C PRO A 23 6.85 -18.89 -10.57
N ASP A 24 7.75 -19.87 -10.55
CA ASP A 24 8.19 -20.63 -11.73
C ASP A 24 7.47 -21.97 -11.86
N GLN A 25 6.52 -22.27 -10.99
CA GLN A 25 5.71 -23.48 -11.08
C GLN A 25 5.01 -23.58 -12.45
N PRO A 26 5.05 -24.73 -13.15
CA PRO A 26 4.26 -24.95 -14.35
C PRO A 26 2.76 -24.74 -14.05
N LEU A 27 2.13 -23.79 -14.75
CA LEU A 27 0.75 -23.39 -14.50
C LEU A 27 -0.06 -23.31 -15.80
N ALA A 28 -1.27 -23.88 -15.76
CA ALA A 28 -2.28 -23.74 -16.81
C ALA A 28 -3.56 -23.11 -16.23
N LEU A 29 -4.10 -22.11 -16.90
CA LEU A 29 -5.42 -21.56 -16.61
C LEU A 29 -6.48 -22.31 -17.41
N LEU A 30 -7.54 -22.71 -16.73
CA LEU A 30 -8.63 -23.51 -17.29
C LEU A 30 -9.87 -22.66 -17.54
N THR A 31 -10.57 -22.99 -18.62
CA THR A 31 -11.90 -22.42 -18.92
C THR A 31 -12.84 -23.53 -19.38
N GLY A 32 -14.14 -23.24 -19.32
CA GLY A 32 -15.20 -24.15 -19.75
C GLY A 32 -15.83 -24.96 -18.61
N PRO A 33 -16.93 -25.68 -18.90
CA PRO A 33 -17.64 -26.47 -17.91
C PRO A 33 -16.78 -27.66 -17.43
N ALA A 34 -17.06 -28.13 -16.21
CA ALA A 34 -16.27 -29.19 -15.54
C ALA A 34 -15.98 -30.44 -16.42
N GLN A 35 -16.91 -30.80 -17.26
CA GLN A 35 -16.78 -31.97 -18.15
C GLN A 35 -15.96 -31.70 -19.42
N ARG A 36 -15.73 -30.43 -19.79
CA ARG A 36 -15.04 -30.05 -21.04
C ARG A 36 -14.09 -28.89 -20.82
N ARG A 37 -13.21 -29.05 -19.82
CA ARG A 37 -12.19 -28.03 -19.51
C ARG A 37 -11.12 -27.97 -20.56
N VAL A 38 -10.75 -26.75 -20.95
CA VAL A 38 -9.70 -26.46 -21.94
C VAL A 38 -8.68 -25.53 -21.30
N LEU A 39 -7.41 -25.69 -21.68
CA LEU A 39 -6.35 -24.78 -21.28
C LEU A 39 -6.52 -23.46 -22.03
N GLN A 40 -6.84 -22.40 -21.31
CA GLN A 40 -6.98 -21.04 -21.86
C GLN A 40 -5.63 -20.35 -22.01
N ALA A 41 -4.75 -20.52 -21.02
CA ALA A 41 -3.41 -19.96 -21.01
C ALA A 41 -2.44 -20.88 -20.27
N VAL A 42 -1.17 -20.87 -20.66
CA VAL A 42 -0.10 -21.64 -20.03
C VAL A 42 1.16 -20.78 -19.91
N ASN A 43 1.86 -20.87 -18.78
CA ASN A 43 3.12 -20.15 -18.58
C ASN A 43 4.29 -20.84 -19.32
N ALA A 44 5.47 -20.22 -19.29
CA ALA A 44 6.65 -20.74 -20.00
C ALA A 44 7.08 -22.14 -19.51
N PRO A 45 7.14 -22.41 -18.18
CA PRO A 45 7.45 -23.75 -17.69
C PRO A 45 6.43 -24.82 -18.15
N ALA A 46 5.12 -24.51 -18.15
CA ALA A 46 4.11 -25.40 -18.63
C ALA A 46 4.23 -25.66 -20.16
N ARG A 47 4.62 -24.65 -20.93
CA ARG A 47 4.92 -24.84 -22.39
C ARG A 47 6.12 -25.76 -22.63
N ALA A 48 7.13 -25.69 -21.77
CA ALA A 48 8.28 -26.60 -21.83
C ALA A 48 7.88 -28.07 -21.62
N LEU A 49 6.80 -28.31 -20.83
CA LEU A 49 6.20 -29.64 -20.67
C LEU A 49 5.31 -30.06 -21.86
N GLY A 50 5.25 -29.29 -22.94
CA GLY A 50 4.44 -29.57 -24.13
C GLY A 50 3.00 -29.06 -24.07
N LEU A 51 2.61 -28.36 -23.02
CA LEU A 51 1.25 -27.83 -22.87
C LEU A 51 1.03 -26.63 -23.81
N ARG A 52 -0.16 -26.56 -24.41
CA ARG A 52 -0.56 -25.47 -25.33
C ARG A 52 -1.97 -24.99 -25.02
N PRO A 53 -2.27 -23.69 -25.17
CA PRO A 53 -3.65 -23.19 -25.14
C PRO A 53 -4.52 -23.95 -26.15
N GLY A 54 -5.79 -24.20 -25.80
CA GLY A 54 -6.76 -24.93 -26.61
C GLY A 54 -6.76 -26.46 -26.40
N GLN A 55 -5.76 -27.03 -25.72
CA GLN A 55 -5.78 -28.44 -25.36
C GLN A 55 -6.84 -28.75 -24.31
N THR A 56 -7.48 -29.91 -24.39
CA THR A 56 -8.35 -30.38 -23.32
C THR A 56 -7.54 -30.78 -22.09
N MET A 57 -8.13 -30.70 -20.91
CA MET A 57 -7.47 -31.10 -19.66
C MET A 57 -6.98 -32.56 -19.72
N THR A 58 -7.77 -33.48 -20.31
CA THR A 58 -7.39 -34.89 -20.49
C THR A 58 -6.15 -35.04 -21.35
N ALA A 59 -6.08 -34.32 -22.47
CA ALA A 59 -4.91 -34.33 -23.34
C ALA A 59 -3.66 -33.77 -22.65
N ALA A 60 -3.82 -32.70 -21.89
CA ALA A 60 -2.75 -32.08 -21.12
C ALA A 60 -2.19 -33.02 -20.03
N GLN A 61 -3.06 -33.70 -19.29
CA GLN A 61 -2.68 -34.68 -18.25
C GLN A 61 -2.00 -35.93 -18.82
N ALA A 62 -2.33 -36.31 -20.07
CA ALA A 62 -1.64 -37.40 -20.77
C ALA A 62 -0.19 -37.03 -21.16
N LEU A 63 0.09 -35.74 -21.40
CA LEU A 63 1.45 -35.24 -21.70
C LEU A 63 2.30 -35.08 -20.45
N SER A 64 1.72 -34.54 -19.36
CA SER A 64 2.44 -34.30 -18.11
C SER A 64 1.47 -34.27 -16.96
N LYS A 65 1.89 -34.78 -15.78
CA LYS A 65 1.17 -34.71 -14.53
C LYS A 65 1.73 -33.60 -13.60
N GLY A 66 2.88 -32.99 -13.94
CA GLY A 66 3.65 -32.09 -13.10
C GLY A 66 3.30 -30.62 -13.33
N PHE A 67 2.01 -30.26 -13.47
CA PHE A 67 1.59 -28.86 -13.58
C PHE A 67 0.40 -28.55 -12.68
N ALA A 68 0.37 -27.31 -12.20
CA ALA A 68 -0.73 -26.77 -11.44
C ALA A 68 -1.82 -26.18 -12.35
N THR A 69 -3.03 -26.08 -11.82
CA THR A 69 -4.15 -25.48 -12.54
C THR A 69 -4.81 -24.39 -11.70
N ALA A 70 -5.40 -23.40 -12.37
CA ALA A 70 -6.28 -22.40 -11.78
C ALA A 70 -7.41 -22.07 -12.79
N GLU A 71 -8.51 -21.54 -12.30
CA GLU A 71 -9.59 -21.08 -13.16
C GLU A 71 -9.21 -19.76 -13.86
N TYR A 72 -9.61 -19.64 -15.12
CA TYR A 72 -9.52 -18.38 -15.85
C TYR A 72 -10.74 -17.52 -15.49
N ASP A 73 -10.53 -16.51 -14.69
CA ASP A 73 -11.56 -15.58 -14.23
C ASP A 73 -11.38 -14.19 -14.86
N ALA A 74 -12.34 -13.78 -15.69
CA ALA A 74 -12.32 -12.48 -16.35
C ALA A 74 -12.48 -11.32 -15.35
N ALA A 75 -13.29 -11.50 -14.31
CA ALA A 75 -13.49 -10.45 -13.28
C ALA A 75 -12.20 -10.21 -12.48
N GLN A 76 -11.46 -11.27 -12.19
CA GLN A 76 -10.16 -11.16 -11.54
C GLN A 76 -9.12 -10.44 -12.42
N ILE A 77 -9.16 -10.67 -13.75
CA ILE A 77 -8.28 -9.97 -14.68
C ILE A 77 -8.59 -8.47 -14.72
N GLU A 78 -9.87 -8.09 -14.75
CA GLU A 78 -10.31 -6.71 -14.70
C GLU A 78 -9.88 -6.06 -13.37
N TYR A 79 -10.07 -6.74 -12.27
CA TYR A 79 -9.60 -6.29 -10.95
C TYR A 79 -8.10 -5.98 -10.96
N TRP A 80 -7.25 -6.87 -11.49
CA TRP A 80 -5.81 -6.64 -11.54
C TRP A 80 -5.43 -5.52 -12.51
N GLN A 81 -6.19 -5.32 -13.58
CA GLN A 81 -6.00 -4.18 -14.46
C GLN A 81 -6.31 -2.85 -13.75
N GLN A 82 -7.35 -2.80 -12.93
CA GLN A 82 -7.68 -1.64 -12.09
C GLN A 82 -6.62 -1.41 -11.01
N PHE A 83 -6.13 -2.46 -10.37
CA PHE A 83 -5.03 -2.36 -9.41
C PHE A 83 -3.77 -1.75 -10.04
N LEU A 84 -3.39 -2.21 -11.23
CA LEU A 84 -2.25 -1.66 -11.97
C LEU A 84 -2.50 -0.21 -12.43
N ALA A 85 -3.74 0.17 -12.71
CA ALA A 85 -4.10 1.56 -12.99
C ALA A 85 -3.94 2.45 -11.74
N ALA A 86 -4.31 1.96 -10.56
CA ALA A 86 -4.06 2.65 -9.30
C ALA A 86 -2.57 2.87 -9.04
N TRP A 87 -1.75 1.84 -9.33
CA TRP A 87 -0.30 1.97 -9.25
C TRP A 87 0.25 3.01 -10.25
N ALA A 88 -0.23 3.00 -11.50
CA ALA A 88 0.21 3.94 -12.54
C ALA A 88 -0.22 5.37 -12.27
N TYR A 89 -1.32 5.59 -11.54
CA TYR A 89 -1.89 6.90 -11.24
C TYR A 89 -0.90 7.82 -10.48
N ARG A 90 0.05 7.25 -9.72
CA ARG A 90 1.13 8.02 -9.07
C ARG A 90 2.11 8.68 -10.05
N PHE A 91 2.16 8.20 -11.29
CA PHE A 91 3.05 8.73 -12.31
C PHE A 91 2.36 9.71 -13.25
N SER A 92 1.05 9.57 -13.42
CA SER A 92 0.24 10.42 -14.28
C SER A 92 -1.21 10.39 -13.86
N SER A 93 -1.89 11.54 -13.86
CA SER A 93 -3.34 11.60 -13.65
C SER A 93 -4.16 11.14 -14.86
N GLN A 94 -3.51 11.01 -16.04
CA GLN A 94 -4.15 10.57 -17.26
C GLN A 94 -3.83 9.09 -17.54
N VAL A 95 -4.30 8.20 -16.67
CA VAL A 95 -4.17 6.74 -16.81
C VAL A 95 -5.47 6.18 -17.39
N SER A 96 -5.38 5.33 -18.40
CA SER A 96 -6.54 4.69 -19.02
C SER A 96 -6.35 3.18 -19.18
N VAL A 97 -7.42 2.44 -18.87
CA VAL A 97 -7.55 0.99 -19.04
C VAL A 97 -8.38 0.61 -20.30
N HIS A 98 -8.40 1.49 -21.29
CA HIS A 98 -9.24 1.37 -22.49
C HIS A 98 -9.09 0.02 -23.21
N TYR A 99 -7.89 -0.54 -23.25
CA TYR A 99 -7.64 -1.85 -23.89
C TYR A 99 -7.42 -2.95 -22.85
N PRO A 100 -7.87 -4.19 -23.12
CA PRO A 100 -7.61 -5.31 -22.24
C PRO A 100 -6.11 -5.54 -22.00
N ARG A 101 -5.73 -5.89 -20.78
CA ARG A 101 -4.36 -6.19 -20.37
C ARG A 101 -3.34 -5.08 -20.69
N THR A 102 -3.79 -3.82 -20.70
CA THR A 102 -2.99 -2.68 -21.11
C THR A 102 -3.25 -1.48 -20.22
N LEU A 103 -2.21 -0.75 -19.88
CA LEU A 103 -2.30 0.61 -19.35
C LEU A 103 -1.78 1.58 -20.39
N LEU A 104 -2.52 2.67 -20.55
CA LEU A 104 -2.10 3.82 -21.34
C LEU A 104 -2.02 5.03 -20.41
N PHE A 105 -0.94 5.77 -20.44
CA PHE A 105 -0.86 7.02 -19.69
C PHE A 105 0.08 8.03 -20.33
N GLU A 106 -0.22 9.29 -20.06
CA GLU A 106 0.57 10.43 -20.56
C GLU A 106 1.78 10.63 -19.63
N ILE A 107 2.96 10.85 -20.18
CA ILE A 107 4.21 10.98 -19.41
C ILE A 107 4.95 12.31 -19.60
N GLU A 108 4.67 13.07 -20.64
CA GLU A 108 5.44 14.28 -20.96
C GLU A 108 5.39 15.31 -19.83
N SER A 109 4.21 15.46 -19.21
CA SER A 109 4.02 16.30 -18.02
C SER A 109 4.75 15.78 -16.79
N SER A 110 5.08 14.48 -16.74
CA SER A 110 5.68 13.80 -15.59
C SER A 110 7.21 13.70 -15.65
N LEU A 111 7.81 13.95 -16.82
CA LEU A 111 9.27 13.85 -17.00
C LEU A 111 10.05 14.83 -16.11
N GLY A 112 9.48 15.98 -15.77
CA GLY A 112 10.08 16.94 -14.84
C GLY A 112 10.19 16.44 -13.41
N LEU A 113 9.31 15.50 -13.00
CA LEU A 113 9.27 14.92 -11.65
C LEU A 113 10.08 13.63 -11.53
N PHE A 114 10.05 12.79 -12.57
CA PHE A 114 10.64 11.44 -12.52
C PHE A 114 11.96 11.33 -13.29
N GLY A 115 12.41 12.43 -13.90
CA GLY A 115 13.63 12.49 -14.68
C GLY A 115 13.45 12.09 -16.14
N PRO A 116 14.55 12.02 -16.92
CA PRO A 116 14.52 11.66 -18.33
C PRO A 116 13.98 10.24 -18.53
N TRP A 117 13.38 9.98 -19.70
CA TRP A 117 12.68 8.74 -19.98
C TRP A 117 13.44 7.45 -19.60
N PRO A 118 14.75 7.29 -19.88
CA PRO A 118 15.43 6.04 -19.51
C PRO A 118 15.42 5.75 -18.00
N VAL A 119 15.51 6.80 -17.17
CA VAL A 119 15.44 6.67 -15.69
C VAL A 119 14.02 6.33 -15.27
N PHE A 120 13.06 7.02 -15.85
CA PHE A 120 11.65 6.80 -15.57
C PHE A 120 11.19 5.38 -15.99
N GLU A 121 11.58 4.94 -17.20
CA GLU A 121 11.28 3.57 -17.67
C GLU A 121 11.91 2.51 -16.75
N ALA A 122 13.17 2.67 -16.36
CA ALA A 122 13.84 1.75 -15.45
C ALA A 122 13.09 1.60 -14.12
N ARG A 123 12.59 2.70 -13.57
CA ARG A 123 11.76 2.70 -12.37
C ARG A 123 10.46 1.95 -12.57
N LEU A 124 9.73 2.23 -13.66
CA LEU A 124 8.49 1.51 -13.98
C LEU A 124 8.72 -0.01 -14.06
N ARG A 125 9.80 -0.43 -14.70
CA ARG A 125 10.17 -1.85 -14.85
C ARG A 125 10.50 -2.51 -13.52
N THR A 126 11.30 -1.84 -12.69
CA THR A 126 11.67 -2.36 -11.37
C THR A 126 10.41 -2.60 -10.53
N GLU A 127 9.53 -1.60 -10.41
CA GLU A 127 8.33 -1.70 -9.59
C GLU A 127 7.32 -2.73 -10.12
N LEU A 128 7.13 -2.82 -11.45
CA LEU A 128 6.26 -3.84 -12.04
C LEU A 128 6.81 -5.26 -11.85
N THR A 129 8.13 -5.41 -11.85
CA THR A 129 8.80 -6.70 -11.58
C THR A 129 8.61 -7.07 -10.10
N GLU A 130 8.78 -6.14 -9.18
CA GLU A 130 8.53 -6.33 -7.74
C GLU A 130 7.05 -6.68 -7.48
N LEU A 131 6.12 -6.03 -8.20
CA LEU A 131 4.70 -6.39 -8.19
C LEU A 131 4.43 -7.77 -8.82
N GLY A 132 5.38 -8.36 -9.53
CA GLY A 132 5.31 -9.70 -10.12
C GLY A 132 4.51 -9.77 -11.41
N PHE A 133 4.46 -8.69 -12.20
CA PHE A 133 3.80 -8.66 -13.51
C PHE A 133 4.81 -8.56 -14.65
N ARG A 134 4.75 -9.51 -15.59
CA ARG A 134 5.52 -9.44 -16.84
C ARG A 134 4.91 -8.38 -17.74
N HIS A 135 5.74 -7.54 -18.32
CA HIS A 135 5.28 -6.38 -19.05
C HIS A 135 6.14 -6.09 -20.27
N ARG A 136 5.58 -5.30 -21.20
CA ARG A 136 6.29 -4.60 -22.28
C ARG A 136 5.94 -3.13 -22.20
N ILE A 137 6.92 -2.28 -22.39
CA ILE A 137 6.75 -0.83 -22.32
C ILE A 137 7.14 -0.21 -23.65
N VAL A 138 6.25 0.59 -24.21
CA VAL A 138 6.50 1.34 -25.45
C VAL A 138 6.00 2.77 -25.27
N ALA A 139 6.83 3.73 -25.66
CA ALA A 139 6.48 5.15 -25.68
C ALA A 139 6.29 5.62 -27.14
N ALA A 140 5.17 6.32 -27.43
CA ALA A 140 4.86 6.82 -28.75
C ALA A 140 4.11 8.17 -28.67
N PRO A 141 4.00 8.93 -29.80
CA PRO A 141 3.29 10.22 -29.81
C PRO A 141 1.79 10.12 -29.48
N ASN A 142 1.13 9.00 -29.80
CA ASN A 142 -0.29 8.79 -29.52
C ASN A 142 -0.58 7.42 -28.88
N PRO A 143 -1.70 7.27 -28.16
CA PRO A 143 -1.99 6.06 -27.37
C PRO A 143 -2.28 4.82 -28.23
N VAL A 144 -2.88 5.00 -29.41
CA VAL A 144 -3.21 3.88 -30.31
C VAL A 144 -1.93 3.25 -30.88
N ALA A 145 -1.01 4.11 -31.35
CA ALA A 145 0.29 3.68 -31.83
C ALA A 145 1.12 2.99 -30.74
N ALA A 146 1.17 3.59 -29.53
CA ALA A 146 1.85 2.97 -28.38
C ALA A 146 1.32 1.56 -28.11
N ARG A 147 -0.02 1.39 -28.13
CA ARG A 147 -0.67 0.08 -27.92
C ARG A 147 -0.34 -0.93 -29.01
N VAL A 148 -0.38 -0.50 -30.26
CA VAL A 148 -0.11 -1.38 -31.42
C VAL A 148 1.36 -1.81 -31.42
N LEU A 149 2.28 -0.88 -31.21
CA LEU A 149 3.71 -1.17 -31.17
C LEU A 149 4.08 -2.08 -30.00
N ALA A 150 3.43 -1.95 -28.83
CA ALA A 150 3.65 -2.84 -27.67
C ALA A 150 3.28 -4.30 -27.92
N ASN A 151 2.42 -4.60 -28.91
CA ASN A 151 2.16 -5.99 -29.32
C ASN A 151 3.38 -6.65 -29.98
N ALA A 152 4.25 -5.89 -30.61
CA ALA A 152 5.39 -6.40 -31.35
C ALA A 152 6.74 -6.15 -30.65
N TYR A 153 6.86 -5.02 -29.98
CA TYR A 153 8.13 -4.51 -29.43
C TYR A 153 8.07 -4.36 -27.91
N ASP A 154 9.24 -4.32 -27.31
CA ASP A 154 9.48 -3.90 -25.93
C ASP A 154 10.62 -2.88 -25.93
N ALA A 155 10.62 -1.96 -24.96
CA ALA A 155 11.59 -0.88 -24.82
C ALA A 155 11.70 0.06 -26.04
N LEU A 156 10.66 0.11 -26.88
CA LEU A 156 10.64 1.00 -28.06
C LEU A 156 10.20 2.39 -27.65
N VAL A 157 10.99 3.39 -28.08
CA VAL A 157 10.67 4.81 -27.92
C VAL A 157 10.55 5.46 -29.29
N VAL A 158 9.38 6.00 -29.57
CA VAL A 158 9.10 6.73 -30.81
C VAL A 158 8.92 8.21 -30.47
N PRO A 159 9.91 9.06 -30.74
CA PRO A 159 9.92 10.44 -30.29
C PRO A 159 8.94 11.36 -31.04
N ASP A 160 8.75 11.14 -32.34
CA ASP A 160 8.05 12.01 -33.24
C ASP A 160 7.17 11.28 -34.27
N ALA A 161 6.46 12.05 -35.10
CA ALA A 161 5.51 11.52 -36.09
C ALA A 161 6.22 10.86 -37.30
N GLU A 162 7.41 11.30 -37.65
CA GLU A 162 8.16 10.74 -38.78
C GLU A 162 8.67 9.33 -38.43
N THR A 163 9.32 9.20 -37.29
CA THR A 163 9.76 7.92 -36.76
C THR A 163 8.55 6.96 -36.53
N LEU A 164 7.40 7.53 -36.11
CA LEU A 164 6.17 6.75 -35.96
C LEU A 164 5.71 6.17 -37.30
N GLN A 165 5.70 6.97 -38.34
CA GLN A 165 5.27 6.53 -39.66
C GLN A 165 6.16 5.40 -40.21
N GLN A 166 7.47 5.49 -39.99
CA GLN A 166 8.42 4.43 -40.35
C GLN A 166 8.15 3.14 -39.57
N CYS A 167 8.09 3.22 -38.24
CA CYS A 167 7.84 2.04 -37.39
C CYS A 167 6.49 1.36 -37.70
N LEU A 168 5.44 2.15 -37.92
CA LEU A 168 4.12 1.63 -38.24
C LEU A 168 4.04 1.08 -39.68
N GLY A 169 4.74 1.70 -40.62
CA GLY A 169 4.71 1.30 -42.03
C GLY A 169 5.10 -0.14 -42.27
N ASP A 170 6.06 -0.65 -41.50
CA ASP A 170 6.56 -2.01 -41.57
C ASP A 170 5.70 -3.04 -40.81
N MET A 171 4.73 -2.57 -40.01
CA MET A 171 3.88 -3.45 -39.22
C MET A 171 2.97 -4.32 -40.11
N PRO A 172 2.89 -5.64 -39.84
CA PRO A 172 1.92 -6.52 -40.49
C PRO A 172 0.49 -6.08 -40.15
N VAL A 173 -0.40 -6.15 -41.15
CA VAL A 173 -1.81 -5.73 -40.98
C VAL A 173 -2.57 -6.53 -39.91
N GLU A 174 -2.13 -7.76 -39.62
CA GLU A 174 -2.66 -8.62 -38.57
C GLU A 174 -2.32 -8.11 -37.15
N ARG A 175 -1.32 -7.23 -37.02
CA ARG A 175 -0.82 -6.74 -35.72
C ARG A 175 -1.16 -5.28 -35.43
N ILE A 176 -1.80 -4.56 -36.37
CA ILE A 176 -2.13 -3.15 -36.18
C ILE A 176 -3.44 -2.90 -35.43
N GLY A 177 -4.09 -3.95 -34.91
CA GLY A 177 -5.30 -3.82 -34.10
C GLY A 177 -6.61 -3.74 -34.89
N LEU A 178 -6.61 -4.17 -36.15
CA LEU A 178 -7.81 -4.35 -36.94
C LEU A 178 -8.53 -5.67 -36.56
N GLU A 179 -9.82 -5.71 -36.80
CA GLU A 179 -10.60 -6.95 -36.68
C GLU A 179 -9.99 -8.07 -37.56
N PRO A 180 -9.95 -9.34 -37.10
CA PRO A 180 -9.32 -10.45 -37.82
C PRO A 180 -9.84 -10.63 -39.26
N GLU A 181 -11.12 -10.37 -39.48
CA GLU A 181 -11.76 -10.46 -40.79
C GLU A 181 -11.23 -9.39 -41.76
N VAL A 182 -11.07 -8.15 -41.25
CA VAL A 182 -10.53 -7.02 -42.01
C VAL A 182 -9.06 -7.24 -42.33
N ALA A 183 -8.26 -7.70 -41.38
CA ALA A 183 -6.86 -8.02 -41.56
C ALA A 183 -6.68 -9.16 -42.62
N THR A 184 -7.53 -10.19 -42.57
CA THR A 184 -7.55 -11.27 -43.53
C THR A 184 -7.94 -10.81 -44.92
N ALA A 185 -8.94 -9.90 -45.02
CA ALA A 185 -9.36 -9.33 -46.32
C ALA A 185 -8.25 -8.49 -46.94
N LEU A 186 -7.54 -7.68 -46.14
CA LEU A 186 -6.37 -6.92 -46.61
C LEU A 186 -5.25 -7.86 -47.11
N SER A 187 -4.92 -8.87 -46.32
CA SER A 187 -3.89 -9.86 -46.68
C SER A 187 -4.23 -10.62 -47.98
N ARG A 188 -5.51 -10.97 -48.20
CA ARG A 188 -5.98 -11.57 -49.45
C ARG A 188 -5.86 -10.63 -50.63
N MET A 189 -5.92 -9.34 -50.44
CA MET A 189 -5.66 -8.33 -51.50
C MET A 189 -4.16 -8.05 -51.74
N GLY A 190 -3.27 -8.77 -51.03
CA GLY A 190 -1.83 -8.59 -51.12
C GLY A 190 -1.27 -7.49 -50.25
N LEU A 191 -2.13 -6.83 -49.46
CA LEU A 191 -1.75 -5.76 -48.55
C LEU A 191 -1.33 -6.36 -47.19
N ARG A 192 -0.04 -6.61 -47.03
CA ARG A 192 0.51 -7.29 -45.85
C ARG A 192 1.09 -6.34 -44.81
N ARG A 193 1.42 -5.11 -45.20
CA ARG A 193 1.99 -4.08 -44.34
C ARG A 193 1.13 -2.81 -44.33
N LEU A 194 1.19 -2.08 -43.23
CA LEU A 194 0.42 -0.84 -43.10
C LEU A 194 0.78 0.21 -44.17
N SER A 195 2.06 0.31 -44.53
CA SER A 195 2.50 1.23 -45.59
C SER A 195 1.78 0.97 -46.92
N GLN A 196 1.52 -0.30 -47.25
CA GLN A 196 0.78 -0.64 -48.48
C GLN A 196 -0.70 -0.24 -48.39
N VAL A 197 -1.30 -0.34 -47.22
CA VAL A 197 -2.68 0.14 -46.97
C VAL A 197 -2.77 1.65 -47.04
N GLN A 198 -1.80 2.34 -46.47
CA GLN A 198 -1.74 3.81 -46.49
C GLN A 198 -1.48 4.41 -47.89
N ALA A 199 -0.82 3.64 -48.76
CA ALA A 199 -0.60 4.05 -50.17
C ALA A 199 -1.88 4.04 -51.02
N LEU A 200 -2.95 3.36 -50.55
CA LEU A 200 -4.23 3.36 -51.27
C LEU A 200 -5.00 4.65 -51.08
N PRO A 201 -5.71 5.10 -52.15
CA PRO A 201 -6.61 6.24 -52.02
C PRO A 201 -7.68 5.98 -50.95
N ARG A 202 -7.88 6.95 -50.05
CA ARG A 202 -8.84 6.84 -48.93
C ARG A 202 -10.25 6.44 -49.39
N GLN A 203 -10.69 6.93 -50.55
CA GLN A 203 -11.99 6.58 -51.12
C GLN A 203 -12.10 5.10 -51.48
N THR A 204 -11.01 4.44 -51.85
CA THR A 204 -10.97 3.02 -52.16
C THR A 204 -11.19 2.17 -50.91
N LEU A 205 -10.55 2.57 -49.79
CA LEU A 205 -10.74 1.95 -48.50
C LEU A 205 -12.16 2.17 -47.98
N ALA A 206 -12.70 3.40 -48.10
CA ALA A 206 -14.05 3.76 -47.66
C ALA A 206 -15.19 2.99 -48.35
N ARG A 207 -14.97 2.58 -49.60
CA ARG A 207 -15.93 1.77 -50.37
C ARG A 207 -15.95 0.28 -49.98
N ARG A 208 -14.88 -0.20 -49.36
CA ARG A 208 -14.69 -1.63 -49.08
C ARG A 208 -14.79 -1.99 -47.61
N PHE A 209 -14.44 -1.07 -46.74
CA PHE A 209 -14.38 -1.29 -45.31
C PHE A 209 -15.31 -0.31 -44.59
N GLU A 210 -15.78 -0.70 -43.45
CA GLU A 210 -16.60 0.13 -42.57
C GLU A 210 -15.83 1.35 -42.11
N ALA A 211 -16.58 2.42 -41.79
CA ALA A 211 -16.02 3.70 -41.31
C ALA A 211 -15.13 3.51 -40.05
N GLN A 212 -15.33 2.45 -39.29
CA GLN A 212 -14.57 2.13 -38.08
C GLN A 212 -13.11 1.76 -38.41
N VAL A 213 -12.85 1.09 -39.52
CA VAL A 213 -11.50 0.77 -40.00
C VAL A 213 -10.73 2.07 -40.31
N LEU A 214 -11.35 3.00 -41.03
CA LEU A 214 -10.74 4.29 -41.34
C LEU A 214 -10.48 5.12 -40.09
N LYS A 215 -11.43 5.16 -39.15
CA LYS A 215 -11.28 5.83 -37.88
C LYS A 215 -10.10 5.25 -37.06
N HIS A 216 -9.93 3.93 -37.08
CA HIS A 216 -8.81 3.27 -36.44
C HIS A 216 -7.46 3.64 -37.09
N LEU A 217 -7.39 3.60 -38.44
CA LEU A 217 -6.18 4.01 -39.18
C LEU A 217 -5.82 5.48 -38.91
N ASP A 218 -6.81 6.37 -38.87
CA ASP A 218 -6.63 7.78 -38.54
C ASP A 218 -6.13 7.98 -37.10
N ALA A 219 -6.68 7.20 -36.16
CA ALA A 219 -6.22 7.25 -34.76
C ALA A 219 -4.80 6.66 -34.60
N LEU A 220 -4.46 5.62 -35.36
CA LEU A 220 -3.14 5.01 -35.36
C LEU A 220 -2.05 5.97 -35.85
N THR A 221 -2.33 6.74 -36.87
CA THR A 221 -1.40 7.78 -37.42
C THR A 221 -1.39 9.09 -36.62
N GLY A 222 -2.32 9.24 -35.69
CA GLY A 222 -2.48 10.46 -34.90
C GLY A 222 -3.30 11.57 -35.59
N SER A 223 -3.84 11.31 -36.78
CA SER A 223 -4.73 12.24 -37.47
C SER A 223 -6.08 12.42 -36.78
N ARG A 224 -6.43 11.48 -35.90
CA ARG A 224 -7.63 11.50 -35.05
C ARG A 224 -7.25 11.19 -33.60
N THR A 225 -7.75 12.00 -32.68
CA THR A 225 -7.58 11.74 -31.25
C THR A 225 -8.55 10.64 -30.79
N LEU A 226 -8.03 9.68 -30.04
CA LEU A 226 -8.84 8.68 -29.34
C LEU A 226 -9.39 9.29 -28.05
N ALA A 227 -10.72 9.25 -27.87
CA ALA A 227 -11.32 9.59 -26.59
C ALA A 227 -11.05 8.48 -25.58
N LEU A 228 -10.29 8.78 -24.55
CA LEU A 228 -9.96 7.87 -23.46
C LEU A 228 -10.77 8.23 -22.21
N SER A 229 -11.28 7.21 -21.53
CA SER A 229 -11.76 7.34 -20.16
C SER A 229 -10.58 7.18 -19.24
N PHE A 230 -10.40 8.12 -18.31
CA PHE A 230 -9.32 8.06 -17.34
C PHE A 230 -9.74 7.39 -16.07
N TYR A 231 -8.80 6.68 -15.48
CA TYR A 231 -8.95 5.99 -14.21
C TYR A 231 -9.13 7.00 -13.07
N LEU A 232 -10.08 6.74 -12.21
CA LEU A 232 -10.27 7.44 -10.95
C LEU A 232 -10.06 6.43 -9.81
N PRO A 233 -9.11 6.68 -8.89
CA PRO A 233 -8.83 5.76 -7.81
C PRO A 233 -10.07 5.56 -6.91
N PRO A 234 -10.44 4.32 -6.56
CA PRO A 234 -11.52 4.06 -5.62
C PRO A 234 -11.14 4.53 -4.21
N ASP A 235 -12.15 4.76 -3.36
CA ASP A 235 -11.97 5.28 -2.00
C ASP A 235 -11.60 4.20 -0.96
N ARG A 236 -11.45 2.96 -1.38
CA ARG A 236 -11.14 1.82 -0.52
C ARG A 236 -10.19 0.85 -1.20
N PHE A 237 -9.43 0.14 -0.37
CA PHE A 237 -8.64 -1.01 -0.79
C PHE A 237 -9.28 -2.29 -0.25
N ASP A 238 -9.46 -3.29 -1.10
CA ASP A 238 -10.08 -4.56 -0.74
C ASP A 238 -9.52 -5.68 -1.62
N VAL A 239 -8.61 -6.47 -1.08
CA VAL A 239 -7.89 -7.52 -1.81
C VAL A 239 -7.97 -8.84 -1.05
N ARG A 240 -8.26 -9.92 -1.76
CA ARG A 240 -8.35 -11.29 -1.26
C ARG A 240 -7.36 -12.20 -1.97
N ILE A 241 -6.67 -13.03 -1.21
CA ILE A 241 -5.84 -14.13 -1.71
C ILE A 241 -6.48 -15.44 -1.29
N GLU A 242 -6.74 -16.32 -2.26
CA GLU A 242 -7.17 -17.69 -1.98
C GLU A 242 -5.95 -18.57 -1.80
N LEU A 243 -5.93 -19.32 -0.70
CA LEU A 243 -4.83 -20.23 -0.39
C LEU A 243 -5.11 -21.60 -1.01
N ASN A 244 -4.13 -22.16 -1.72
CA ASN A 244 -4.29 -23.43 -2.44
C ASN A 244 -4.44 -24.66 -1.53
N TYR A 245 -4.19 -24.49 -0.24
CA TYR A 245 -4.28 -25.52 0.82
C TYR A 245 -4.64 -24.87 2.15
N ASP A 246 -5.15 -25.69 3.05
CA ASP A 246 -5.52 -25.26 4.39
C ASP A 246 -4.25 -24.91 5.21
N VAL A 247 -4.12 -23.67 5.61
CA VAL A 247 -2.95 -23.15 6.35
C VAL A 247 -3.29 -23.01 7.84
N GLN A 248 -2.48 -23.63 8.70
CA GLN A 248 -2.61 -23.53 10.16
C GLN A 248 -1.46 -22.74 10.80
N SER A 249 -0.33 -22.63 10.12
CA SER A 249 0.87 -22.00 10.67
C SER A 249 0.87 -20.50 10.41
N HIS A 250 1.09 -19.70 11.47
CA HIS A 250 1.31 -18.26 11.35
C HIS A 250 2.46 -17.94 10.39
N GLN A 251 3.53 -18.73 10.40
CA GLN A 251 4.68 -18.54 9.53
C GLN A 251 4.31 -18.66 8.05
N ALA A 252 3.43 -19.60 7.69
CA ALA A 252 2.96 -19.75 6.32
C ALA A 252 2.05 -18.59 5.89
N LEU A 253 1.33 -17.96 6.82
CA LEU A 253 0.51 -16.78 6.56
C LEU A 253 1.33 -15.50 6.33
N LEU A 254 2.61 -15.46 6.69
CA LEU A 254 3.47 -14.30 6.46
C LEU A 254 3.71 -14.02 4.97
N PHE A 255 3.70 -15.06 4.13
CA PHE A 255 3.87 -14.87 2.68
C PHE A 255 2.69 -14.10 2.07
N PRO A 256 1.42 -14.52 2.21
CA PRO A 256 0.28 -13.77 1.71
C PRO A 256 0.14 -12.41 2.39
N LEU A 257 0.47 -12.28 3.69
CA LEU A 257 0.47 -11.02 4.40
C LEU A 257 1.44 -10.00 3.77
N ARG A 258 2.68 -10.41 3.51
CA ARG A 258 3.69 -9.56 2.87
C ARG A 258 3.21 -9.08 1.50
N ARG A 259 2.53 -9.94 0.76
CA ARG A 259 1.97 -9.62 -0.55
C ARG A 259 0.86 -8.57 -0.43
N LEU A 260 -0.10 -8.79 0.44
CA LEU A 260 -1.23 -7.88 0.64
C LEU A 260 -0.79 -6.50 1.15
N THR A 261 0.18 -6.44 2.04
CA THR A 261 0.72 -5.15 2.52
C THR A 261 1.54 -4.42 1.46
N GLY A 262 2.24 -5.15 0.59
CA GLY A 262 2.91 -4.59 -0.58
C GLY A 262 1.91 -4.02 -1.59
N ASP A 263 0.84 -4.74 -1.87
CA ASP A 263 -0.23 -4.29 -2.77
C ASP A 263 -0.99 -3.08 -2.19
N LEU A 264 -1.24 -3.05 -0.88
CA LEU A 264 -1.80 -1.88 -0.19
C LEU A 264 -0.88 -0.66 -0.33
N SER A 265 0.42 -0.82 -0.08
CA SER A 265 1.41 0.25 -0.23
C SER A 265 1.43 0.82 -1.65
N ALA A 266 1.45 -0.04 -2.67
CA ALA A 266 1.42 0.38 -4.08
C ALA A 266 0.15 1.18 -4.40
N PHE A 267 -1.00 0.75 -3.90
CA PHE A 267 -2.28 1.44 -4.04
C PHE A 267 -2.28 2.82 -3.34
N LEU A 268 -1.80 2.88 -2.09
CA LEU A 268 -1.70 4.13 -1.31
C LEU A 268 -0.77 5.14 -1.97
N CYS A 269 0.38 4.69 -2.48
CA CYS A 269 1.30 5.54 -3.24
C CYS A 269 0.63 6.12 -4.49
N GLY A 270 -0.22 5.34 -5.18
CA GLY A 270 -0.96 5.81 -6.35
C GLY A 270 -1.94 6.94 -6.02
N ARG A 271 -2.52 6.95 -4.83
CA ARG A 271 -3.49 7.96 -4.38
C ARG A 271 -2.86 9.16 -3.65
N ASP A 272 -1.57 9.14 -3.39
CA ASP A 272 -0.90 10.03 -2.43
C ASP A 272 -1.57 10.02 -1.05
N SER A 273 -2.00 8.84 -0.63
CA SER A 273 -2.68 8.58 0.63
C SER A 273 -1.83 7.70 1.54
N GLY A 274 -2.18 7.66 2.81
CA GLY A 274 -1.72 6.68 3.78
C GLY A 274 -2.90 5.89 4.33
N VAL A 275 -2.64 4.94 5.20
CA VAL A 275 -3.65 4.20 5.95
C VAL A 275 -3.43 4.36 7.44
N GLN A 276 -4.50 4.60 8.19
CA GLN A 276 -4.48 4.63 9.65
C GLN A 276 -5.15 3.40 10.27
N ARG A 277 -5.97 2.71 9.50
CA ARG A 277 -6.65 1.48 9.96
C ARG A 277 -6.88 0.57 8.78
N PHE A 278 -6.57 -0.71 8.96
CA PHE A 278 -6.95 -1.75 8.02
C PHE A 278 -7.27 -3.05 8.76
N ASP A 279 -8.09 -3.86 8.14
CA ASP A 279 -8.58 -5.11 8.68
C ASP A 279 -8.03 -6.29 7.88
N LEU A 280 -7.55 -7.31 8.59
CA LEU A 280 -7.16 -8.59 8.02
C LEU A 280 -8.26 -9.61 8.36
N HIS A 281 -8.76 -10.29 7.35
CA HIS A 281 -9.73 -11.38 7.50
C HIS A 281 -9.04 -12.70 7.16
N LEU A 282 -9.02 -13.62 8.10
CA LEU A 282 -8.62 -15.00 7.88
C LEU A 282 -9.89 -15.82 7.65
N GLU A 283 -10.12 -16.23 6.42
CA GLU A 283 -11.32 -16.97 6.02
C GLU A 283 -11.16 -18.46 6.30
N HIS A 284 -12.15 -19.05 6.97
CA HIS A 284 -12.18 -20.44 7.35
C HIS A 284 -13.29 -21.22 6.61
N ALA A 285 -13.14 -22.55 6.49
CA ALA A 285 -14.20 -23.37 5.93
C ALA A 285 -15.30 -23.61 6.96
N GLY A 286 -16.49 -23.04 6.70
CA GLY A 286 -17.68 -23.29 7.53
C GLY A 286 -17.68 -22.63 8.91
N LEU A 287 -16.73 -21.74 9.18
CA LEU A 287 -16.64 -20.93 10.39
C LEU A 287 -16.58 -19.45 10.04
N PRO A 288 -16.95 -18.56 10.97
CA PRO A 288 -16.78 -17.12 10.78
C PRO A 288 -15.30 -16.75 10.60
N ASP A 289 -15.04 -15.70 9.85
CA ASP A 289 -13.69 -15.19 9.63
C ASP A 289 -13.05 -14.73 10.96
N THR A 290 -11.77 -15.00 11.11
CA THR A 290 -10.98 -14.35 12.17
C THR A 290 -10.61 -12.95 11.72
N LEU A 291 -11.14 -11.94 12.42
CA LEU A 291 -10.88 -10.52 12.12
C LEU A 291 -9.74 -9.99 12.99
N ILE A 292 -8.71 -9.44 12.33
CA ILE A 292 -7.56 -8.81 12.99
C ILE A 292 -7.52 -7.35 12.57
N LYS A 293 -7.70 -6.45 13.54
CA LYS A 293 -7.66 -5.01 13.29
C LYS A 293 -6.25 -4.47 13.51
N VAL A 294 -5.74 -3.76 12.52
CA VAL A 294 -4.45 -3.07 12.58
C VAL A 294 -4.72 -1.57 12.55
N GLY A 295 -4.42 -0.90 13.67
CA GLY A 295 -4.57 0.55 13.82
C GLY A 295 -3.22 1.23 13.99
N LEU A 296 -3.05 2.40 13.38
CA LEU A 296 -1.88 3.24 13.42
C LEU A 296 -2.24 4.62 13.97
N LEU A 297 -1.31 5.30 14.61
CA LEU A 297 -1.54 6.66 15.12
C LEU A 297 -1.39 7.74 14.03
N SER A 298 -0.60 7.47 13.02
CA SER A 298 -0.43 8.34 11.86
C SER A 298 -0.67 7.59 10.57
N ALA A 299 -1.00 8.32 9.51
CA ALA A 299 -1.12 7.73 8.18
C ALA A 299 0.24 7.17 7.73
N GLU A 300 0.25 5.91 7.30
CA GLU A 300 1.46 5.20 6.88
C GLU A 300 1.22 4.55 5.51
N ARG A 301 2.29 4.40 4.71
CA ARG A 301 2.26 3.72 3.41
C ARG A 301 3.50 2.89 3.11
N ASP A 302 4.52 2.93 3.99
CA ASP A 302 5.72 2.11 3.82
C ASP A 302 5.39 0.62 3.93
N PRO A 303 5.72 -0.22 2.94
CA PRO A 303 5.33 -1.62 2.90
C PRO A 303 5.97 -2.46 4.01
N ALA A 304 7.20 -2.11 4.43
CA ALA A 304 7.88 -2.82 5.49
C ALA A 304 7.24 -2.52 6.84
N MET A 305 6.86 -1.26 7.07
CA MET A 305 6.16 -0.85 8.29
C MET A 305 4.77 -1.48 8.38
N LEU A 306 3.98 -1.43 7.31
CA LEU A 306 2.67 -2.07 7.26
C LEU A 306 2.74 -3.57 7.51
N PHE A 307 3.75 -4.25 6.93
CA PHE A 307 3.98 -5.67 7.16
C PHE A 307 4.35 -5.98 8.60
N GLU A 308 5.29 -5.24 9.21
CA GLU A 308 5.74 -5.47 10.58
C GLU A 308 4.60 -5.29 11.59
N LEU A 309 3.76 -4.26 11.42
CA LEU A 309 2.61 -4.02 12.29
C LEU A 309 1.56 -5.13 12.15
N ALA A 310 1.25 -5.50 10.92
CA ALA A 310 0.30 -6.57 10.62
C ALA A 310 0.79 -7.92 11.16
N ARG A 311 2.10 -8.21 11.00
CA ARG A 311 2.73 -9.41 11.55
C ARG A 311 2.61 -9.46 13.07
N GLY A 312 2.94 -8.36 13.75
CA GLY A 312 2.85 -8.28 15.21
C GLY A 312 1.43 -8.55 15.72
N ARG A 313 0.40 -8.08 15.01
CA ARG A 313 -1.00 -8.37 15.35
C ARG A 313 -1.40 -9.82 15.05
N LEU A 314 -0.96 -10.35 13.91
CA LEU A 314 -1.24 -11.73 13.52
C LEU A 314 -0.63 -12.72 14.52
N GLU A 315 0.58 -12.50 15.01
CA GLU A 315 1.26 -13.35 15.98
C GLU A 315 0.55 -13.42 17.35
N GLN A 316 -0.24 -12.39 17.69
CA GLN A 316 -1.01 -12.33 18.96
C GLN A 316 -2.35 -13.07 18.90
N VAL A 317 -2.84 -13.39 17.71
CA VAL A 317 -4.15 -14.00 17.52
C VAL A 317 -4.03 -15.50 17.41
N GLN A 318 -4.85 -16.23 18.17
CA GLN A 318 -4.99 -17.67 17.98
C GLN A 318 -5.88 -17.94 16.77
N VAL A 319 -5.33 -18.61 15.75
CA VAL A 319 -6.09 -19.01 14.57
C VAL A 319 -6.97 -20.19 14.94
N ALA A 320 -8.29 -19.98 14.97
CA ALA A 320 -9.27 -20.97 15.47
C ALA A 320 -9.40 -22.21 14.58
N ALA A 321 -9.12 -22.07 13.27
CA ALA A 321 -9.26 -23.14 12.27
C ALA A 321 -8.32 -22.89 11.09
N PRO A 322 -8.10 -23.89 10.22
CA PRO A 322 -7.30 -23.72 9.01
C PRO A 322 -7.82 -22.59 8.14
N VAL A 323 -6.90 -21.76 7.63
CA VAL A 323 -7.19 -20.60 6.80
C VAL A 323 -7.17 -21.01 5.32
N ARG A 324 -8.23 -20.68 4.59
CA ARG A 324 -8.39 -20.90 3.15
C ARG A 324 -8.29 -19.65 2.30
N GLY A 325 -8.59 -18.51 2.89
CA GLY A 325 -8.50 -17.22 2.25
C GLY A 325 -7.93 -16.18 3.19
N PHE A 326 -7.21 -15.23 2.63
CA PHE A 326 -6.65 -14.11 3.37
C PHE A 326 -7.04 -12.81 2.64
N ARG A 327 -7.78 -11.94 3.33
CA ARG A 327 -8.28 -10.68 2.76
C ARG A 327 -7.81 -9.50 3.59
N LEU A 328 -7.41 -8.42 2.92
CA LEU A 328 -7.06 -7.15 3.54
C LEU A 328 -8.02 -6.07 3.05
N ARG A 329 -8.62 -5.33 3.98
CA ARG A 329 -9.53 -4.21 3.69
C ARG A 329 -9.03 -2.95 4.39
N ALA A 330 -9.04 -1.82 3.67
CA ALA A 330 -8.77 -0.49 4.20
C ALA A 330 -9.76 0.50 3.58
N GLU A 331 -10.53 1.19 4.43
CA GLU A 331 -11.60 2.10 4.01
C GLU A 331 -11.26 3.56 4.31
N ASP A 332 -10.53 3.80 5.39
CA ASP A 332 -10.07 5.14 5.78
C ASP A 332 -8.65 5.39 5.28
N LEU A 333 -8.56 6.16 4.20
CA LEU A 333 -7.32 6.44 3.45
C LEU A 333 -7.02 7.95 3.46
N PRO A 334 -6.61 8.53 4.60
CA PRO A 334 -6.29 9.95 4.70
C PRO A 334 -5.12 10.34 3.79
N SER A 335 -5.04 11.61 3.43
CA SER A 335 -3.91 12.16 2.71
C SER A 335 -2.61 11.89 3.45
N PHE A 336 -1.59 11.43 2.74
CA PHE A 336 -0.28 11.16 3.32
C PHE A 336 0.55 12.44 3.34
N VAL A 337 0.95 12.86 4.53
CA VAL A 337 1.89 13.96 4.71
C VAL A 337 3.24 13.38 5.09
N PRO A 338 4.24 13.37 4.18
CA PRO A 338 5.58 12.89 4.50
C PRO A 338 6.14 13.69 5.67
N GLN A 339 6.75 13.02 6.62
CA GLN A 339 7.52 13.72 7.65
C GLN A 339 8.67 14.45 6.94
N ARG A 340 8.69 15.78 7.03
CA ARG A 340 9.77 16.60 6.48
C ARG A 340 11.05 16.31 7.28
N LEU A 341 11.99 15.67 6.64
CA LEU A 341 13.37 15.69 7.10
C LEU A 341 13.92 17.07 6.73
N GLU A 342 14.30 17.87 7.71
CA GLU A 342 14.99 19.12 7.45
C GLU A 342 16.34 18.82 6.78
N LEU A 343 16.73 19.65 5.82
CA LEU A 343 17.94 19.45 5.00
C LEU A 343 19.22 19.36 5.85
N PHE A 344 19.18 19.84 7.10
CA PHE A 344 20.28 19.88 8.05
C PHE A 344 20.04 19.02 9.31
N ASP A 345 19.11 18.05 9.24
CA ASP A 345 18.87 17.15 10.36
C ASP A 345 20.04 16.15 10.48
N GLU A 346 20.88 16.34 11.49
CA GLU A 346 22.05 15.49 11.78
C GLU A 346 21.69 14.09 12.31
N ARG A 347 20.40 13.75 12.41
CA ARG A 347 19.96 12.45 12.89
C ARG A 347 20.40 11.34 11.94
N PRO A 348 20.97 10.25 12.47
CA PRO A 348 21.36 9.11 11.63
C PRO A 348 20.16 8.62 10.80
N GLN A 349 20.35 8.39 9.51
CA GLN A 349 19.33 7.87 8.59
C GLN A 349 18.70 6.51 9.03
N GLN A 350 19.24 5.91 10.08
CA GLN A 350 18.82 4.62 10.64
C GLN A 350 17.92 4.75 11.87
N SER A 351 17.66 5.96 12.39
CA SER A 351 16.77 6.12 13.53
C SER A 351 15.32 6.08 13.07
N LEU A 352 14.56 5.11 13.60
CA LEU A 352 13.12 5.05 13.41
C LEU A 352 12.47 6.32 14.01
N PRO A 353 11.58 7.00 13.28
CA PRO A 353 10.75 8.05 13.85
C PRO A 353 10.03 7.55 15.10
N TRP A 354 9.85 8.43 16.08
CA TRP A 354 9.25 8.08 17.37
C TRP A 354 7.87 7.43 17.22
N GLU A 355 7.05 7.93 16.32
CA GLU A 355 5.72 7.39 16.03
C GLU A 355 5.80 5.94 15.53
N GLN A 356 6.71 5.66 14.62
CA GLN A 356 6.90 4.30 14.09
C GLN A 356 7.43 3.35 15.15
N LEU A 357 8.35 3.80 16.01
CA LEU A 357 8.84 3.00 17.13
C LEU A 357 7.70 2.66 18.10
N ARG A 358 6.89 3.66 18.44
CA ARG A 358 5.73 3.48 19.31
C ARG A 358 4.72 2.47 18.74
N GLU A 359 4.41 2.58 17.44
CA GLU A 359 3.52 1.62 16.77
C GLU A 359 4.06 0.20 16.79
N ARG A 360 5.35 0.03 16.53
CA ARG A 360 6.00 -1.30 16.63
C ARG A 360 5.93 -1.87 18.05
N LEU A 361 6.15 -1.06 19.04
CA LEU A 361 6.05 -1.48 20.45
C LEU A 361 4.62 -1.87 20.80
N ARG A 362 3.62 -1.08 20.40
CA ARG A 362 2.20 -1.40 20.62
C ARG A 362 1.76 -2.66 19.89
N ALA A 363 2.18 -2.84 18.63
CA ALA A 363 1.89 -4.04 17.86
C ALA A 363 2.47 -5.30 18.49
N ARG A 364 3.62 -5.19 19.19
CA ARG A 364 4.32 -6.32 19.79
C ARG A 364 3.93 -6.60 21.24
N LEU A 365 3.65 -5.58 22.03
CA LEU A 365 3.39 -5.66 23.46
C LEU A 365 1.90 -5.55 23.81
N GLY A 366 1.07 -5.11 22.86
CA GLY A 366 -0.34 -4.77 23.07
C GLY A 366 -0.54 -3.26 23.21
N ASP A 367 -1.76 -2.79 22.90
CA ASP A 367 -2.09 -1.38 22.88
C ASP A 367 -1.96 -0.70 24.23
N ASP A 368 -2.27 -1.43 25.32
CA ASP A 368 -2.24 -0.92 26.68
C ASP A 368 -0.84 -0.89 27.29
N ALA A 369 0.12 -1.58 26.71
CA ALA A 369 1.49 -1.64 27.22
C ALA A 369 2.31 -0.39 26.96
N VAL A 370 1.93 0.43 25.95
CA VAL A 370 2.64 1.65 25.56
C VAL A 370 1.69 2.83 25.66
N GLN A 371 1.80 3.53 26.76
CA GLN A 371 0.98 4.69 27.05
C GLN A 371 1.86 5.94 27.25
N GLY A 372 1.30 7.08 27.01
CA GLY A 372 1.92 8.36 27.31
C GLY A 372 1.35 8.97 28.59
N LEU A 373 2.00 10.03 29.07
CA LEU A 373 1.52 10.81 30.18
C LEU A 373 0.71 12.00 29.64
N GLY A 374 -0.50 12.14 30.13
CA GLY A 374 -1.37 13.29 29.90
C GLY A 374 -1.51 14.12 31.17
N PHE A 375 -1.65 15.42 30.99
CA PHE A 375 -1.97 16.34 32.09
C PHE A 375 -3.45 16.21 32.49
N ARG A 376 -3.73 16.28 33.80
CA ARG A 376 -5.07 16.38 34.36
C ARG A 376 -5.13 17.63 35.22
N ASP A 377 -6.16 18.44 35.02
CA ASP A 377 -6.34 19.69 35.82
C ASP A 377 -6.86 19.35 37.23
N ASP A 378 -5.93 18.89 38.07
CA ASP A 378 -6.15 18.57 39.48
C ASP A 378 -5.02 19.18 40.30
N HIS A 379 -5.35 19.77 41.45
CA HIS A 379 -4.36 20.40 42.33
C HIS A 379 -3.64 19.38 43.20
N ARG A 380 -4.17 18.17 43.34
CA ARG A 380 -3.47 17.06 44.03
C ARG A 380 -2.34 16.56 43.13
N PRO A 381 -1.08 16.58 43.59
CA PRO A 381 0.06 16.20 42.76
C PRO A 381 -0.05 14.78 42.17
N GLU A 382 -0.54 13.87 43.02
CA GLU A 382 -0.78 12.47 42.64
C GLU A 382 -1.88 12.28 41.57
N CYS A 383 -2.79 13.24 41.41
CA CYS A 383 -3.90 13.24 40.47
C CYS A 383 -3.69 14.17 39.26
N ALA A 384 -2.58 14.93 39.21
CA ALA A 384 -2.32 15.94 38.19
C ALA A 384 -1.90 15.37 36.85
N TRP A 385 -1.78 14.05 36.74
CA TRP A 385 -1.41 13.36 35.52
C TRP A 385 -2.23 12.06 35.36
N GLN A 386 -2.31 11.56 34.14
CA GLN A 386 -2.97 10.30 33.82
C GLN A 386 -2.26 9.59 32.67
N MET A 387 -2.34 8.25 32.67
CA MET A 387 -1.94 7.48 31.51
C MET A 387 -2.93 7.72 30.37
N THR A 388 -2.42 7.92 29.14
CA THR A 388 -3.25 8.09 27.94
C THR A 388 -2.61 7.42 26.73
N PRO A 389 -3.39 6.74 25.89
CA PRO A 389 -2.87 6.16 24.66
C PRO A 389 -2.32 7.22 23.69
N GLN A 390 -2.83 8.43 23.74
CA GLN A 390 -2.44 9.55 22.88
C GLN A 390 -2.23 10.82 23.67
N PRO A 391 -1.01 11.09 24.16
CA PRO A 391 -0.71 12.36 24.82
C PRO A 391 -0.86 13.49 23.79
N ARG A 392 -1.81 14.37 24.02
CA ARG A 392 -1.91 15.62 23.24
C ARG A 392 -0.93 16.61 23.85
N PRO A 393 -0.14 17.35 23.07
CA PRO A 393 0.63 18.46 23.56
C PRO A 393 -0.35 19.53 24.09
N GLN A 394 -0.58 19.52 25.37
CA GLN A 394 -1.38 20.51 26.03
C GLN A 394 -0.43 21.54 26.63
N ALA A 395 -0.60 22.80 26.24
CA ALA A 395 0.17 23.85 26.86
C ALA A 395 -0.12 23.82 28.38
N CYS A 396 0.85 23.39 29.17
CA CYS A 396 0.76 23.47 30.62
C CYS A 396 0.74 24.95 30.98
N PRO A 397 -0.30 25.46 31.65
CA PRO A 397 -0.26 26.83 32.14
C PRO A 397 0.86 26.91 33.17
N VAL A 398 1.99 27.48 32.77
CA VAL A 398 3.10 27.75 33.68
C VAL A 398 2.58 28.80 34.67
N ARG A 399 2.16 28.37 35.83
CA ARG A 399 1.85 29.28 36.95
C ARG A 399 3.18 29.87 37.44
N ALA A 400 3.45 31.08 37.04
CA ALA A 400 4.65 31.80 37.50
C ALA A 400 4.69 31.82 39.03
N GLY A 401 5.79 31.38 39.62
CA GLY A 401 6.10 31.54 41.01
C GLY A 401 6.02 30.31 41.92
N VAL A 402 5.47 29.18 41.45
CA VAL A 402 5.40 27.97 42.28
C VAL A 402 6.31 26.90 41.72
N GLN A 403 7.39 26.59 42.44
CA GLN A 403 8.28 25.49 42.07
C GLN A 403 7.63 24.15 42.47
N ARG A 404 7.60 23.20 41.52
CA ARG A 404 7.14 21.81 41.76
C ARG A 404 8.33 20.86 41.61
N PRO A 405 8.37 19.75 42.38
CA PRO A 405 9.44 18.77 42.26
C PRO A 405 9.41 18.09 40.90
N GLY A 406 10.58 17.83 40.35
CA GLY A 406 10.73 17.05 39.12
C GLY A 406 10.45 15.55 39.28
N TRP A 407 10.46 15.07 40.52
CA TRP A 407 10.23 13.68 40.88
C TRP A 407 9.22 13.55 42.02
N LEU A 408 8.10 12.88 41.79
CA LEU A 408 7.10 12.56 42.81
C LEU A 408 7.27 11.12 43.27
N LEU A 409 7.14 10.88 44.56
CA LEU A 409 7.08 9.55 45.15
C LEU A 409 5.69 8.96 44.90
N ASN A 410 5.62 7.64 44.63
CA ASN A 410 4.35 6.94 44.47
C ASN A 410 3.46 7.07 45.70
N GLU A 411 4.07 6.99 46.87
CA GLU A 411 3.42 7.22 48.17
C GLU A 411 4.27 8.17 48.99
N ALA A 412 3.62 9.12 49.66
CA ALA A 412 4.30 10.04 50.56
C ALA A 412 4.90 9.26 51.77
N GLN A 413 6.11 9.60 52.12
CA GLN A 413 6.86 8.92 53.21
C GLN A 413 7.12 9.93 54.36
N VAL A 414 7.06 9.43 55.58
CA VAL A 414 7.43 10.23 56.72
C VAL A 414 8.89 10.66 56.61
N LEU A 415 9.15 11.96 56.73
CA LEU A 415 10.49 12.51 56.64
C LEU A 415 11.26 12.10 57.91
N GLN A 416 12.25 11.24 57.78
CA GLN A 416 13.07 10.69 58.89
C GLN A 416 14.19 11.67 59.30
N ASP A 417 14.51 12.70 58.51
CA ASP A 417 15.57 13.63 58.81
C ASP A 417 15.06 14.71 59.77
N SER A 418 15.36 14.51 61.06
CA SER A 418 14.99 15.47 62.12
C SER A 418 15.73 16.81 62.03
N GLN A 419 16.78 16.94 61.18
CA GLN A 419 17.56 18.13 60.95
C GLN A 419 17.22 18.85 59.65
N ALA A 420 16.20 18.38 58.92
CA ALA A 420 15.73 19.05 57.71
C ALA A 420 15.28 20.47 58.00
N ARG A 421 15.75 21.41 57.18
CA ARG A 421 15.45 22.83 57.30
C ARG A 421 14.35 23.20 56.31
N VAL A 422 13.32 23.92 56.79
CA VAL A 422 12.29 24.52 55.94
C VAL A 422 12.89 25.74 55.24
N LEU A 423 12.88 25.74 53.91
CA LEU A 423 13.36 26.88 53.10
C LEU A 423 12.23 27.82 52.70
N MET A 424 11.03 27.26 52.39
CA MET A 424 9.87 28.03 51.94
C MET A 424 8.58 27.31 52.31
N GLY A 425 7.50 28.07 52.49
CA GLY A 425 6.15 27.60 52.78
C GLY A 425 5.51 28.24 53.97
N PRO A 426 4.29 27.86 54.34
CA PRO A 426 3.49 26.82 53.70
C PRO A 426 2.77 27.30 52.45
N GLU A 427 2.68 26.41 51.47
CA GLU A 427 1.71 26.50 50.38
C GLU A 427 0.54 25.59 50.71
N ARG A 428 -0.66 26.15 50.86
CA ARG A 428 -1.84 25.34 51.20
C ARG A 428 -2.55 24.81 49.99
N ILE A 429 -2.81 23.49 49.94
CA ILE A 429 -3.64 22.83 48.97
C ILE A 429 -4.84 22.23 49.68
N GLU A 430 -6.04 22.78 49.39
CA GLU A 430 -7.33 22.25 49.83
C GLU A 430 -8.17 21.96 48.58
N THR A 431 -8.44 20.68 48.36
CA THR A 431 -9.08 20.22 47.11
C THR A 431 -9.61 18.80 47.26
N GLY A 432 -10.41 18.29 46.26
CA GLY A 432 -10.90 16.92 46.25
C GLY A 432 -12.22 16.70 46.95
N TRP A 433 -12.90 17.76 47.40
CA TRP A 433 -14.20 17.69 48.12
C TRP A 433 -15.32 17.12 47.21
N TRP A 434 -15.16 17.17 45.88
CA TRP A 434 -16.16 16.73 44.90
C TRP A 434 -16.12 15.23 44.60
N ASP A 435 -15.04 14.53 44.87
CA ASP A 435 -14.85 13.11 44.60
C ASP A 435 -14.70 12.23 45.87
N GLY A 436 -14.87 12.85 47.05
CA GLY A 436 -14.76 12.16 48.34
C GLY A 436 -13.32 11.86 48.79
N ALA A 437 -12.32 12.35 48.05
CA ALA A 437 -10.89 12.23 48.40
C ALA A 437 -10.35 13.62 48.82
N ASP A 438 -11.00 14.24 49.80
CA ASP A 438 -10.65 15.56 50.33
C ASP A 438 -9.22 15.61 50.87
N VAL A 439 -8.47 16.60 50.38
CA VAL A 439 -7.06 16.78 50.76
C VAL A 439 -6.87 18.21 51.30
N ARG A 440 -6.30 18.30 52.51
CA ARG A 440 -5.93 19.55 53.17
C ARG A 440 -4.50 19.43 53.64
N ARG A 441 -3.55 20.01 52.90
CA ARG A 441 -2.13 19.86 53.14
C ARG A 441 -1.41 21.18 53.03
N ASP A 442 -0.51 21.46 54.01
CA ASP A 442 0.42 22.57 53.98
C ASP A 442 1.78 22.07 53.47
N TYR A 443 2.17 22.49 52.28
CA TYR A 443 3.41 22.08 51.63
C TYR A 443 4.57 23.02 51.94
N TYR A 444 5.74 22.41 52.07
CA TYR A 444 6.99 23.10 52.37
C TYR A 444 8.10 22.63 51.40
N LEU A 445 8.93 23.58 50.99
CA LEU A 445 10.23 23.26 50.41
C LEU A 445 11.21 23.09 51.57
N ILE A 446 11.83 21.91 51.63
CA ILE A 446 12.78 21.54 52.68
C ILE A 446 14.16 21.26 52.10
N GLU A 447 15.18 21.42 52.93
CA GLU A 447 16.54 20.96 52.63
C GLU A 447 16.98 19.96 53.68
N THR A 448 17.40 18.79 53.24
CA THR A 448 17.93 17.76 54.12
C THR A 448 19.35 18.06 54.55
N ARG A 449 19.84 17.37 55.55
CA ARG A 449 21.23 17.49 56.00
C ARG A 449 22.24 17.21 54.90
N SER A 450 21.89 16.37 53.93
CA SER A 450 22.72 16.07 52.74
C SER A 450 22.65 17.13 51.64
N GLY A 451 21.91 18.23 51.85
CA GLY A 451 21.73 19.31 50.86
C GLY A 451 20.68 19.00 49.75
N GLN A 452 19.97 17.90 49.85
CA GLN A 452 18.91 17.57 48.91
C GLN A 452 17.66 18.42 49.22
N ARG A 453 16.99 18.89 48.15
CA ARG A 453 15.74 19.66 48.27
C ARG A 453 14.55 18.77 48.09
N GLY A 454 13.68 18.69 49.09
CA GLY A 454 12.45 17.92 49.11
C GLY A 454 11.20 18.76 49.14
N TRP A 455 10.12 18.25 48.63
CA TRP A 455 8.78 18.79 48.76
C TRP A 455 7.99 17.94 49.74
N ALA A 456 7.72 18.51 50.92
CA ALA A 456 7.09 17.78 52.00
C ALA A 456 5.85 18.52 52.48
N TYR A 457 4.88 17.82 53.00
CA TYR A 457 3.66 18.43 53.53
C TYR A 457 3.36 17.98 54.95
N ARG A 458 2.46 18.74 55.57
CA ARG A 458 1.81 18.37 56.82
C ARG A 458 0.30 18.52 56.62
N PRO A 459 -0.54 17.59 57.17
CA PRO A 459 -2.00 17.78 57.16
C PRO A 459 -2.38 19.02 57.95
N VAL A 460 -3.35 19.79 57.43
CA VAL A 460 -3.79 21.04 58.07
C VAL A 460 -4.50 20.72 59.40
N GLY A 461 -4.05 21.37 60.48
CA GLY A 461 -4.63 21.23 61.84
C GLY A 461 -4.05 20.04 62.60
N GLU A 462 -3.16 19.26 62.04
CA GLU A 462 -2.50 18.14 62.73
C GLU A 462 -1.07 18.51 63.10
N GLY A 463 -0.72 18.35 64.39
CA GLY A 463 0.66 18.39 64.84
C GLY A 463 1.30 17.04 64.57
N GLY A 464 2.33 16.98 63.68
CA GLY A 464 2.96 15.70 63.34
C GLY A 464 4.19 15.85 62.48
N PRO A 465 4.80 14.77 62.01
CA PRO A 465 5.96 14.80 61.17
C PRO A 465 5.61 15.35 59.77
N LEU A 466 6.61 15.86 59.06
CA LEU A 466 6.51 16.18 57.65
C LEU A 466 6.48 14.88 56.80
N TRP A 467 5.64 14.90 55.77
CA TRP A 467 5.53 13.80 54.78
C TRP A 467 6.20 14.24 53.49
N LEU A 468 7.29 13.59 53.14
CA LEU A 468 7.99 13.81 51.87
C LEU A 468 7.19 13.23 50.73
N GLN A 469 6.90 14.05 49.72
CA GLN A 469 6.13 13.64 48.53
C GLN A 469 6.94 13.74 47.22
N GLY A 470 8.03 14.51 47.20
CA GLY A 470 8.85 14.61 46.02
C GLY A 470 10.22 15.23 46.25
N TRP A 471 11.05 15.12 45.22
CA TRP A 471 12.39 15.66 45.20
C TRP A 471 12.57 16.67 44.08
N PHE A 472 13.27 17.75 44.34
CA PHE A 472 13.74 18.68 43.33
C PHE A 472 15.08 18.18 42.77
N ALA A 473 15.26 18.33 41.45
CA ALA A 473 16.52 17.98 40.77
C ALA A 473 17.58 19.08 40.99
#